data_4443cf6ce2f714b7ac4b7a956fdb8498
#
_entry.id   4443cf6ce2f714b7ac4b7a956fdb8498
#
_cell.length_a   1.000
_cell.length_b   1.000
_cell.length_c   1.000
_cell.angle_alpha   90.00
_cell.angle_beta   90.00
_cell.angle_gamma   90.00
#
_symmetry.space_group_name_H-M   'P 1'
#
loop_
_entity.id
_entity.type
_entity.pdbx_description
1 polymer ?
#
loop_
_entity_poly.entity_id
_entity_poly.type
_entity_poly.pdbx_seq_one_letter_code
_entity_poly.pdbx_strand_id
1 'polypeptide(L)'
;SSGKTTTKEMIAAVLGSKFNVLKTEKNFNNEIGLPKTLLQLTADHEACVVEMGMRGLGQIDELARIAEPTVGVITNVGNSHIELLGSREHIAKAKSELIQHIPVDGTAILNEDDEFVRQMGNLTKGKIIYYGIKEKATISGFKLRYKKDGIKFTCRSFDEVFDVFLPMIGEHNVYDALAAIAVGRSLGVSSQKIAKALGSFKGMPMRQEIVSFGDFVVLNDAYNANPMSMAESIKALGQLDGKRKIAMLGDMLELGEF
;
A
#
# COMPACT_ATOMS: atom_id res chain seq x y z
N SER A 1 3.18 6.73 5.15
CA SER A 1 2.02 7.56 5.42
C SER A 1 0.71 6.82 5.13
N SER A 2 0.14 6.84 3.95
CA SER A 2 -1.13 6.17 3.64
C SER A 2 -0.93 4.90 2.82
N GLY A 3 -1.97 4.03 2.75
CA GLY A 3 -2.00 2.85 1.88
C GLY A 3 -1.29 1.59 2.43
N LYS A 4 -0.54 1.63 3.52
CA LYS A 4 0.22 0.47 4.03
C LYS A 4 -0.63 -0.79 4.19
N THR A 5 -1.73 -0.71 4.92
CA THR A 5 -2.57 -1.88 5.21
C THR A 5 -3.24 -2.40 3.94
N THR A 6 -3.77 -1.50 3.09
CA THR A 6 -4.38 -1.89 1.81
C THR A 6 -3.35 -2.57 0.90
N THR A 7 -2.17 -1.98 0.77
CA THR A 7 -1.05 -2.58 0.01
C THR A 7 -0.66 -3.96 0.57
N LYS A 8 -0.50 -4.10 1.89
CA LYS A 8 -0.21 -5.38 2.55
C LYS A 8 -1.26 -6.44 2.23
N GLU A 9 -2.55 -6.09 2.32
CA GLU A 9 -3.64 -7.02 2.03
C GLU A 9 -3.69 -7.41 0.55
N MET A 10 -3.46 -6.45 -0.37
CA MET A 10 -3.36 -6.75 -1.81
C MET A 10 -2.15 -7.63 -2.12
N ILE A 11 -0.98 -7.37 -1.51
CA ILE A 11 0.21 -8.22 -1.63
C ILE A 11 -0.10 -9.63 -1.16
N ALA A 12 -0.71 -9.78 0.02
CA ALA A 12 -1.07 -11.09 0.56
C ALA A 12 -2.06 -11.83 -0.34
N ALA A 13 -3.05 -11.13 -0.90
CA ALA A 13 -4.00 -11.72 -1.86
C ALA A 13 -3.32 -12.18 -3.16
N VAL A 14 -2.41 -11.37 -3.70
CA VAL A 14 -1.63 -11.70 -4.90
C VAL A 14 -0.72 -12.90 -4.64
N LEU A 15 0.06 -12.88 -3.55
CA LEU A 15 0.96 -13.98 -3.20
C LEU A 15 0.20 -15.25 -2.85
N GLY A 16 -0.95 -15.15 -2.18
CA GLY A 16 -1.83 -16.27 -1.84
C GLY A 16 -2.39 -17.03 -3.06
N SER A 17 -2.28 -16.44 -4.27
CA SER A 17 -2.61 -17.15 -5.52
C SER A 17 -1.55 -18.20 -5.93
N LYS A 18 -0.38 -18.19 -5.27
CA LYS A 18 0.75 -19.09 -5.58
C LYS A 18 1.37 -19.75 -4.34
N PHE A 19 1.36 -19.05 -3.20
CA PHE A 19 2.08 -19.42 -1.99
C PHE A 19 1.13 -19.58 -0.80
N ASN A 20 1.54 -20.32 0.22
CA ASN A 20 0.93 -20.28 1.54
C ASN A 20 1.48 -19.07 2.30
N VAL A 21 0.62 -18.08 2.59
CA VAL A 21 1.04 -16.74 3.06
C VAL A 21 0.61 -16.50 4.50
N LEU A 22 1.56 -16.21 5.37
CA LEU A 22 1.31 -15.54 6.65
C LEU A 22 1.30 -14.02 6.41
N LYS A 23 0.41 -13.28 7.08
CA LYS A 23 0.40 -11.81 7.02
C LYS A 23 0.12 -11.20 8.38
N THR A 24 0.56 -9.95 8.56
CA THR A 24 0.16 -9.15 9.72
C THR A 24 -1.35 -9.03 9.82
N GLU A 25 -1.92 -9.44 10.92
CA GLU A 25 -3.32 -9.22 11.24
C GLU A 25 -3.55 -7.81 11.82
N LYS A 26 -4.69 -7.22 11.50
CA LYS A 26 -5.11 -5.90 12.02
C LYS A 26 -3.98 -4.85 11.88
N ASN A 27 -3.62 -4.20 12.96
CA ASN A 27 -2.57 -3.19 13.07
C ASN A 27 -1.36 -3.65 13.90
N PHE A 28 -1.06 -4.95 13.90
CA PHE A 28 0.11 -5.51 14.62
C PHE A 28 1.42 -5.19 13.88
N ASN A 29 1.72 -3.89 13.75
CA ASN A 29 2.79 -3.35 12.92
C ASN A 29 3.89 -2.62 13.72
N ASN A 30 3.91 -2.80 15.05
CA ASN A 30 4.89 -2.22 15.97
C ASN A 30 5.81 -3.30 16.56
N GLU A 31 6.68 -2.89 17.50
CA GLU A 31 7.68 -3.72 18.18
C GLU A 31 7.12 -4.92 18.94
N ILE A 32 5.82 -4.93 19.22
CA ILE A 32 5.11 -6.08 19.86
C ILE A 32 4.38 -6.90 18.79
N GLY A 33 3.67 -6.23 17.91
CA GLY A 33 2.78 -6.87 16.95
C GLY A 33 3.51 -7.61 15.83
N LEU A 34 4.62 -7.06 15.33
CA LEU A 34 5.40 -7.70 14.27
C LEU A 34 6.06 -9.00 14.75
N PRO A 35 6.77 -9.07 15.90
CA PRO A 35 7.27 -10.33 16.43
C PRO A 35 6.17 -11.35 16.69
N LYS A 36 5.02 -10.92 17.24
CA LYS A 36 3.87 -11.79 17.44
C LYS A 36 3.36 -12.39 16.14
N THR A 37 3.40 -11.68 15.03
CA THR A 37 3.07 -12.20 13.71
C THR A 37 4.11 -13.24 13.28
N LEU A 38 5.41 -12.94 13.39
CA LEU A 38 6.48 -13.84 12.98
C LEU A 38 6.51 -15.16 13.79
N LEU A 39 6.14 -15.11 15.08
CA LEU A 39 6.01 -16.32 15.92
C LEU A 39 4.91 -17.28 15.47
N GLN A 40 4.05 -16.88 14.53
CA GLN A 40 3.05 -17.76 13.91
C GLN A 40 3.57 -18.48 12.66
N LEU A 41 4.81 -18.20 12.23
CA LEU A 41 5.43 -18.91 11.11
C LEU A 41 5.56 -20.40 11.41
N THR A 42 5.19 -21.20 10.43
CA THR A 42 5.38 -22.66 10.42
C THR A 42 6.13 -23.07 9.16
N ALA A 43 6.58 -24.30 9.09
CA ALA A 43 7.25 -24.83 7.91
C ALA A 43 6.37 -24.86 6.64
N ASP A 44 5.05 -24.75 6.79
CA ASP A 44 4.11 -24.72 5.67
C ASP A 44 4.01 -23.34 5.00
N HIS A 45 4.42 -22.26 5.69
CA HIS A 45 4.38 -20.93 5.12
C HIS A 45 5.55 -20.72 4.14
N GLU A 46 5.24 -20.27 2.93
CA GLU A 46 6.19 -20.02 1.86
C GLU A 46 6.51 -18.51 1.71
N ALA A 47 5.62 -17.65 2.23
CA ALA A 47 5.82 -16.21 2.26
C ALA A 47 5.22 -15.60 3.52
N CYS A 48 5.83 -14.49 3.99
CA CYS A 48 5.32 -13.70 5.10
C CYS A 48 5.22 -12.23 4.67
N VAL A 49 4.05 -11.63 4.85
CA VAL A 49 3.80 -10.21 4.53
C VAL A 49 3.57 -9.45 5.81
N VAL A 50 4.56 -8.66 6.22
CA VAL A 50 4.47 -7.85 7.44
C VAL A 50 4.32 -6.37 7.12
N GLU A 51 3.49 -5.69 7.91
CA GLU A 51 3.37 -4.23 7.90
C GLU A 51 4.24 -3.65 9.00
N MET A 52 4.98 -2.58 8.69
CA MET A 52 5.80 -1.84 9.65
C MET A 52 5.25 -0.43 9.84
N GLY A 53 4.90 -0.11 11.08
CA GLY A 53 4.49 1.22 11.54
C GLY A 53 5.63 1.94 12.24
N MET A 54 5.59 3.27 12.28
CA MET A 54 6.56 4.08 13.01
C MET A 54 5.94 5.37 13.53
N ARG A 55 6.51 5.89 14.59
CA ARG A 55 6.28 7.24 15.15
C ARG A 55 7.55 8.06 15.27
N GLY A 56 8.72 7.44 15.07
CA GLY A 56 10.04 8.05 15.21
C GLY A 56 11.10 7.35 14.37
N LEU A 57 12.28 7.99 14.31
CA LEU A 57 13.48 7.41 13.73
C LEU A 57 13.92 6.15 14.51
N GLY A 58 14.56 5.19 13.85
CA GLY A 58 15.07 3.95 14.42
C GLY A 58 14.04 2.84 14.60
N GLN A 59 12.73 3.16 14.55
CA GLN A 59 11.69 2.14 14.77
C GLN A 59 11.53 1.19 13.59
N ILE A 60 11.65 1.68 12.36
CA ILE A 60 11.64 0.81 11.17
C ILE A 60 12.92 -0.01 11.11
N ASP A 61 14.08 0.55 11.50
CA ASP A 61 15.33 -0.16 11.61
C ASP A 61 15.23 -1.37 12.57
N GLU A 62 14.65 -1.16 13.76
CA GLU A 62 14.40 -2.24 14.73
C GLU A 62 13.48 -3.33 14.17
N LEU A 63 12.35 -2.94 13.56
CA LEU A 63 11.41 -3.88 12.97
C LEU A 63 12.01 -4.63 11.79
N ALA A 64 12.84 -3.97 10.98
CA ALA A 64 13.52 -4.59 9.85
C ALA A 64 14.60 -5.58 10.29
N ARG A 65 15.33 -5.30 11.38
CA ARG A 65 16.28 -6.28 11.96
C ARG A 65 15.58 -7.55 12.44
N ILE A 66 14.37 -7.42 12.99
CA ILE A 66 13.59 -8.57 13.45
C ILE A 66 13.03 -9.38 12.27
N ALA A 67 12.54 -8.68 11.24
CA ALA A 67 11.86 -9.31 10.12
C ALA A 67 12.80 -9.84 9.03
N GLU A 68 14.03 -9.31 8.93
CA GLU A 68 15.02 -9.65 7.89
C GLU A 68 14.38 -9.70 6.48
N PRO A 69 13.80 -8.58 6.00
CA PRO A 69 12.99 -8.60 4.79
C PRO A 69 13.85 -8.82 3.54
N THR A 70 13.43 -9.70 2.67
CA THR A 70 14.01 -9.89 1.32
C THR A 70 13.36 -8.97 0.28
N VAL A 71 12.15 -8.49 0.56
CA VAL A 71 11.43 -7.51 -0.29
C VAL A 71 10.91 -6.38 0.59
N GLY A 72 11.30 -5.15 0.27
CA GLY A 72 10.84 -3.93 0.95
C GLY A 72 9.95 -3.08 0.03
N VAL A 73 8.81 -2.64 0.54
CA VAL A 73 7.85 -1.80 -0.21
C VAL A 73 7.65 -0.48 0.50
N ILE A 74 7.83 0.63 -0.19
CA ILE A 74 7.50 1.97 0.31
C ILE A 74 6.38 2.56 -0.55
N THR A 75 5.26 2.92 0.09
CA THR A 75 4.09 3.44 -0.61
C THR A 75 4.20 4.93 -0.93
N ASN A 76 4.40 5.75 0.10
CA ASN A 76 4.50 7.21 -0.04
C ASN A 76 5.09 7.88 1.21
N VAL A 77 5.49 9.14 1.07
CA VAL A 77 5.89 10.05 2.14
C VAL A 77 4.89 11.22 2.20
N GLY A 78 3.86 11.09 3.03
CA GLY A 78 2.91 12.15 3.34
C GLY A 78 3.16 12.78 4.72
N ASN A 79 2.18 13.51 5.23
CA ASN A 79 2.28 14.29 6.47
C ASN A 79 1.90 13.50 7.74
N SER A 80 1.66 12.19 7.67
CA SER A 80 1.35 11.40 8.89
C SER A 80 2.53 11.43 9.85
N HIS A 81 2.25 11.68 11.13
CA HIS A 81 3.24 11.82 12.21
C HIS A 81 4.18 13.02 12.05
N ILE A 82 3.78 14.07 11.31
CA ILE A 82 4.61 15.25 11.08
C ILE A 82 4.86 16.03 12.39
N GLU A 83 3.90 16.00 13.30
CA GLU A 83 4.04 16.58 14.66
C GLU A 83 5.23 15.96 15.41
N LEU A 84 5.43 14.65 15.29
CA LEU A 84 6.49 13.91 16.00
C LEU A 84 7.85 14.00 15.30
N LEU A 85 7.85 14.04 13.98
CA LEU A 85 9.07 13.98 13.15
C LEU A 85 9.50 15.35 12.62
N GLY A 86 8.65 16.38 12.73
CA GLY A 86 8.95 17.76 12.40
C GLY A 86 8.90 18.08 10.91
N SER A 87 9.28 17.16 10.01
CA SER A 87 9.30 17.42 8.57
C SER A 87 9.07 16.15 7.72
N ARG A 88 8.74 16.36 6.44
CA ARG A 88 8.61 15.24 5.47
C ARG A 88 9.96 14.58 5.19
N GLU A 89 11.05 15.28 5.25
CA GLU A 89 12.42 14.78 5.12
C GLU A 89 12.73 13.77 6.24
N HIS A 90 12.36 14.08 7.48
CA HIS A 90 12.52 13.17 8.60
C HIS A 90 11.61 11.94 8.48
N ILE A 91 10.38 12.13 8.00
CA ILE A 91 9.47 11.00 7.70
C ILE A 91 10.09 10.12 6.61
N ALA A 92 10.65 10.71 5.55
CA ALA A 92 11.34 9.98 4.49
C ALA A 92 12.55 9.22 5.03
N LYS A 93 13.38 9.87 5.87
CA LYS A 93 14.54 9.25 6.51
C LYS A 93 14.13 8.04 7.36
N ALA A 94 13.11 8.16 8.20
CA ALA A 94 12.62 7.04 9.01
C ALA A 94 12.10 5.87 8.16
N LYS A 95 11.38 6.14 7.08
CA LYS A 95 10.90 5.09 6.17
C LYS A 95 12.02 4.43 5.38
N SER A 96 13.05 5.19 5.02
CA SER A 96 14.20 4.69 4.26
C SER A 96 15.04 3.68 5.04
N GLU A 97 14.90 3.61 6.36
CA GLU A 97 15.52 2.60 7.20
C GLU A 97 15.22 1.18 6.69
N LEU A 98 13.98 0.91 6.24
CA LEU A 98 13.62 -0.37 5.62
C LEU A 98 14.51 -0.73 4.43
N ILE A 99 14.78 0.26 3.57
CA ILE A 99 15.50 0.03 2.31
C ILE A 99 16.96 -0.34 2.55
N GLN A 100 17.55 0.13 3.64
CA GLN A 100 18.93 -0.19 4.05
C GLN A 100 19.08 -1.65 4.52
N HIS A 101 17.98 -2.30 4.93
CA HIS A 101 17.97 -3.70 5.35
C HIS A 101 17.68 -4.68 4.20
N ILE A 102 17.43 -4.19 2.98
CA ILE A 102 17.23 -5.08 1.83
C ILE A 102 18.57 -5.65 1.40
N PRO A 103 18.74 -7.00 1.40
CA PRO A 103 19.99 -7.63 1.02
C PRO A 103 20.31 -7.43 -0.47
N VAL A 104 21.54 -7.73 -0.87
CA VAL A 104 22.01 -7.54 -2.27
C VAL A 104 21.17 -8.33 -3.28
N ASP A 105 20.72 -9.50 -2.92
CA ASP A 105 19.85 -10.36 -3.70
C ASP A 105 18.34 -10.08 -3.49
N GLY A 106 18.03 -9.14 -2.59
CA GLY A 106 16.66 -8.69 -2.31
C GLY A 106 16.13 -7.65 -3.29
N THR A 107 14.91 -7.19 -3.05
CA THR A 107 14.23 -6.24 -3.95
C THR A 107 13.58 -5.10 -3.18
N ALA A 108 13.90 -3.86 -3.53
CA ALA A 108 13.20 -2.65 -3.11
C ALA A 108 12.12 -2.28 -4.14
N ILE A 109 10.90 -2.10 -3.68
CA ILE A 109 9.74 -1.73 -4.51
C ILE A 109 9.30 -0.33 -4.11
N LEU A 110 9.47 0.64 -5.01
CA LEU A 110 9.42 2.06 -4.72
C LEU A 110 8.43 2.78 -5.63
N ASN A 111 7.67 3.71 -5.04
CA ASN A 111 6.76 4.58 -5.79
C ASN A 111 7.55 5.65 -6.55
N GLU A 112 7.56 5.58 -7.88
CA GLU A 112 8.26 6.53 -8.76
C GLU A 112 7.64 7.92 -8.72
N ASP A 113 6.33 8.01 -8.50
CA ASP A 113 5.58 9.26 -8.49
C ASP A 113 5.70 10.03 -7.16
N ASP A 114 6.34 9.47 -6.15
CA ASP A 114 6.69 10.14 -4.89
C ASP A 114 8.18 10.47 -4.87
N GLU A 115 8.50 11.75 -4.91
CA GLU A 115 9.89 12.24 -5.02
C GLU A 115 10.79 11.71 -3.90
N PHE A 116 10.32 11.68 -2.65
CA PHE A 116 11.10 11.15 -1.53
C PHE A 116 11.31 9.65 -1.65
N VAL A 117 10.28 8.90 -2.05
CA VAL A 117 10.38 7.44 -2.21
C VAL A 117 11.30 7.09 -3.36
N ARG A 118 11.22 7.79 -4.50
CA ARG A 118 12.10 7.58 -5.65
C ARG A 118 13.57 7.68 -5.27
N GLN A 119 13.93 8.69 -4.48
CA GLN A 119 15.31 8.91 -4.04
C GLN A 119 15.85 7.79 -3.13
N MET A 120 14.98 7.03 -2.45
CA MET A 120 15.40 5.92 -1.57
C MET A 120 16.06 4.77 -2.35
N GLY A 121 15.88 4.68 -3.65
CA GLY A 121 16.57 3.71 -4.48
C GLY A 121 18.10 3.78 -4.37
N ASN A 122 18.65 4.94 -4.07
CA ASN A 122 20.09 5.13 -3.88
C ASN A 122 20.64 4.48 -2.57
N LEU A 123 19.76 4.02 -1.70
CA LEU A 123 20.12 3.48 -0.37
C LEU A 123 20.22 1.96 -0.34
N THR A 124 19.81 1.26 -1.39
CA THR A 124 19.92 -0.20 -1.47
C THR A 124 20.98 -0.64 -2.47
N LYS A 125 21.56 -1.80 -2.22
CA LYS A 125 22.41 -2.55 -3.18
C LYS A 125 21.63 -3.66 -3.89
N GLY A 126 20.39 -3.90 -3.46
CA GLY A 126 19.49 -4.88 -4.05
C GLY A 126 18.85 -4.39 -5.34
N LYS A 127 18.03 -5.24 -5.93
CA LYS A 127 17.25 -4.90 -7.12
C LYS A 127 16.20 -3.84 -6.78
N ILE A 128 16.00 -2.88 -7.70
CA ILE A 128 14.96 -1.87 -7.56
C ILE A 128 13.88 -2.11 -8.62
N ILE A 129 12.62 -2.07 -8.19
CA ILE A 129 11.45 -2.06 -9.07
C ILE A 129 10.63 -0.81 -8.75
N TYR A 130 10.57 0.11 -9.67
CA TYR A 130 9.73 1.30 -9.56
C TYR A 130 8.32 1.01 -10.07
N TYR A 131 7.31 1.57 -9.37
CA TYR A 131 5.93 1.53 -9.81
C TYR A 131 5.29 2.93 -9.78
N GLY A 132 4.34 3.18 -10.69
CA GLY A 132 3.68 4.49 -10.78
C GLY A 132 2.62 4.57 -11.86
N ILE A 133 1.94 5.71 -11.92
CA ILE A 133 0.89 6.05 -12.90
C ILE A 133 1.32 7.22 -13.78
N LYS A 134 2.05 8.19 -13.21
CA LYS A 134 2.42 9.45 -13.87
C LYS A 134 3.76 9.34 -14.58
N GLU A 135 4.76 8.81 -13.90
CA GLU A 135 6.11 8.67 -14.38
C GLU A 135 6.33 7.31 -15.05
N LYS A 136 7.32 7.23 -15.91
CA LYS A 136 7.69 5.98 -16.58
C LYS A 136 8.37 5.04 -15.58
N ALA A 137 7.62 4.08 -15.07
CA ALA A 137 8.08 3.08 -14.11
C ALA A 137 8.16 1.68 -14.72
N THR A 138 8.88 0.77 -14.06
CA THR A 138 8.97 -0.66 -14.44
C THR A 138 7.59 -1.31 -14.42
N ILE A 139 6.79 -0.98 -13.39
CA ILE A 139 5.39 -1.38 -13.26
C ILE A 139 4.54 -0.12 -13.39
N SER A 140 3.86 0.05 -14.52
CA SER A 140 3.11 1.27 -14.80
C SER A 140 1.63 0.98 -15.02
N GLY A 141 0.76 1.77 -14.37
CA GLY A 141 -0.68 1.79 -14.60
C GLY A 141 -1.06 2.91 -15.58
N PHE A 142 -1.88 2.61 -16.55
CA PHE A 142 -2.36 3.61 -17.52
C PHE A 142 -3.75 3.26 -18.06
N LYS A 143 -4.38 4.18 -18.81
CA LYS A 143 -5.77 4.03 -19.31
C LYS A 143 -6.77 3.73 -18.20
N LEU A 144 -6.66 4.45 -17.08
CA LEU A 144 -7.57 4.30 -15.94
C LEU A 144 -8.99 4.64 -16.37
N ARG A 145 -9.93 3.74 -16.08
CA ARG A 145 -11.36 3.91 -16.33
C ARG A 145 -12.10 3.68 -15.03
N TYR A 146 -12.64 4.74 -14.47
CA TYR A 146 -13.45 4.71 -13.26
C TYR A 146 -14.84 4.18 -13.59
N LYS A 147 -15.30 3.20 -12.83
CA LYS A 147 -16.61 2.58 -12.92
C LYS A 147 -17.29 2.66 -11.57
N LYS A 148 -18.60 2.43 -11.54
CA LYS A 148 -19.39 2.43 -10.31
C LYS A 148 -18.92 1.38 -9.30
N ASP A 149 -18.44 0.24 -9.78
CA ASP A 149 -18.02 -0.94 -9.02
C ASP A 149 -16.50 -1.08 -8.89
N GLY A 150 -15.72 -0.11 -9.37
CA GLY A 150 -14.27 -0.16 -9.26
C GLY A 150 -13.52 0.60 -10.36
N ILE A 151 -12.25 0.29 -10.50
CA ILE A 151 -11.36 0.90 -11.50
C ILE A 151 -10.81 -0.19 -12.42
N LYS A 152 -10.97 0.01 -13.72
CA LYS A 152 -10.26 -0.79 -14.73
C LYS A 152 -9.05 -0.01 -15.24
N PHE A 153 -7.88 -0.64 -15.25
CA PHE A 153 -6.67 -0.04 -15.80
C PHE A 153 -5.84 -1.09 -16.56
N THR A 154 -4.99 -0.62 -17.46
CA THR A 154 -4.00 -1.45 -18.13
C THR A 154 -2.68 -1.32 -17.38
N CYS A 155 -2.05 -2.45 -17.05
CA CYS A 155 -0.75 -2.50 -16.39
C CYS A 155 0.31 -2.95 -17.38
N ARG A 156 1.44 -2.21 -17.44
CA ARG A 156 2.70 -2.69 -17.99
C ARG A 156 3.55 -3.21 -16.84
N SER A 157 4.03 -4.42 -16.98
CA SER A 157 4.89 -5.08 -15.98
C SER A 157 6.06 -5.74 -16.70
N PHE A 158 7.22 -5.10 -16.65
CA PHE A 158 8.37 -5.45 -17.50
C PHE A 158 7.95 -5.40 -18.99
N ASP A 159 8.08 -6.52 -19.70
CA ASP A 159 7.73 -6.64 -21.12
C ASP A 159 6.27 -7.07 -21.37
N GLU A 160 5.50 -7.31 -20.32
CA GLU A 160 4.11 -7.78 -20.41
C GLU A 160 3.12 -6.65 -20.17
N VAL A 161 2.00 -6.67 -20.91
CA VAL A 161 0.90 -5.72 -20.75
C VAL A 161 -0.40 -6.50 -20.55
N PHE A 162 -1.14 -6.17 -19.50
CA PHE A 162 -2.41 -6.83 -19.17
C PHE A 162 -3.40 -5.89 -18.50
N ASP A 163 -4.68 -6.22 -18.61
CA ASP A 163 -5.74 -5.45 -17.97
C ASP A 163 -5.98 -5.94 -16.54
N VAL A 164 -6.24 -5.00 -15.64
CA VAL A 164 -6.59 -5.23 -14.25
C VAL A 164 -7.92 -4.55 -13.95
N PHE A 165 -8.82 -5.27 -13.30
CA PHE A 165 -9.99 -4.70 -12.64
C PHE A 165 -9.75 -4.73 -11.14
N LEU A 166 -9.92 -3.58 -10.47
CA LEU A 166 -9.84 -3.44 -9.03
C LEU A 166 -11.21 -3.00 -8.53
N PRO A 167 -11.93 -3.81 -7.72
CA PRO A 167 -13.24 -3.48 -7.19
C PRO A 167 -13.15 -2.49 -6.01
N MET A 168 -12.42 -1.42 -6.22
CA MET A 168 -12.23 -0.31 -5.28
C MET A 168 -12.26 1.01 -6.05
N ILE A 169 -12.70 2.07 -5.38
CA ILE A 169 -12.72 3.43 -5.92
C ILE A 169 -11.50 4.22 -5.46
N GLY A 170 -11.19 5.32 -6.16
CA GLY A 170 -10.05 6.19 -5.83
C GLY A 170 -8.72 5.74 -6.45
N GLU A 171 -8.06 6.70 -7.10
CA GLU A 171 -6.80 6.48 -7.83
C GLU A 171 -5.67 5.94 -6.94
N HIS A 172 -5.64 6.34 -5.65
CA HIS A 172 -4.64 5.86 -4.69
C HIS A 172 -4.65 4.32 -4.52
N ASN A 173 -5.82 3.66 -4.69
CA ASN A 173 -5.89 2.20 -4.67
C ASN A 173 -5.22 1.55 -5.89
N VAL A 174 -5.08 2.28 -7.00
CA VAL A 174 -4.30 1.80 -8.16
C VAL A 174 -2.81 1.75 -7.81
N TYR A 175 -2.27 2.73 -7.05
CA TYR A 175 -0.90 2.67 -6.54
C TYR A 175 -0.68 1.45 -5.63
N ASP A 176 -1.62 1.18 -4.71
CA ASP A 176 -1.56 0.01 -3.82
C ASP A 176 -1.56 -1.30 -4.63
N ALA A 177 -2.39 -1.37 -5.68
CA ALA A 177 -2.44 -2.51 -6.59
C ALA A 177 -1.14 -2.65 -7.42
N LEU A 178 -0.55 -1.55 -7.91
CA LEU A 178 0.72 -1.58 -8.64
C LEU A 178 1.88 -2.06 -7.77
N ALA A 179 1.92 -1.65 -6.49
CA ALA A 179 2.87 -2.18 -5.52
C ALA A 179 2.71 -3.69 -5.34
N ALA A 180 1.46 -4.18 -5.21
CA ALA A 180 1.17 -5.61 -5.10
C ALA A 180 1.52 -6.39 -6.38
N ILE A 181 1.29 -5.81 -7.56
CA ILE A 181 1.73 -6.35 -8.85
C ILE A 181 3.26 -6.48 -8.87
N ALA A 182 3.98 -5.43 -8.44
CA ALA A 182 5.44 -5.43 -8.41
C ALA A 182 6.00 -6.55 -7.52
N VAL A 183 5.43 -6.74 -6.31
CA VAL A 183 5.80 -7.85 -5.41
C VAL A 183 5.47 -9.20 -6.06
N GLY A 184 4.26 -9.38 -6.57
CA GLY A 184 3.86 -10.64 -7.20
C GLY A 184 4.77 -11.02 -8.37
N ARG A 185 5.09 -10.05 -9.24
CA ARG A 185 5.97 -10.26 -10.40
C ARG A 185 7.41 -10.55 -9.98
N SER A 186 7.94 -9.89 -8.97
CA SER A 186 9.30 -10.17 -8.45
C SER A 186 9.45 -11.59 -7.91
N LEU A 187 8.35 -12.17 -7.39
CA LEU A 187 8.29 -13.53 -6.86
C LEU A 187 7.70 -14.56 -7.85
N GLY A 188 7.58 -14.20 -9.12
CA GLY A 188 7.19 -15.09 -10.20
C GLY A 188 5.72 -15.51 -10.18
N VAL A 189 4.82 -14.65 -9.66
CA VAL A 189 3.37 -14.81 -9.85
C VAL A 189 3.00 -14.36 -11.26
N SER A 190 2.22 -15.15 -12.00
CA SER A 190 1.79 -14.79 -13.35
C SER A 190 0.79 -13.66 -13.34
N SER A 191 0.79 -12.86 -14.41
CA SER A 191 -0.14 -11.73 -14.59
C SER A 191 -1.61 -12.14 -14.50
N GLN A 192 -1.96 -13.32 -15.00
CA GLN A 192 -3.33 -13.83 -14.92
C GLN A 192 -3.74 -14.11 -13.47
N LYS A 193 -2.87 -14.71 -12.65
CA LYS A 193 -3.13 -14.93 -11.22
C LYS A 193 -3.22 -13.61 -10.47
N ILE A 194 -2.34 -12.66 -10.76
CA ILE A 194 -2.35 -11.31 -10.18
C ILE A 194 -3.66 -10.59 -10.51
N ALA A 195 -4.04 -10.51 -11.79
CA ALA A 195 -5.26 -9.84 -12.22
C ALA A 195 -6.51 -10.49 -11.58
N LYS A 196 -6.55 -11.82 -11.47
CA LYS A 196 -7.64 -12.53 -10.80
C LYS A 196 -7.70 -12.22 -9.30
N ALA A 197 -6.56 -12.22 -8.61
CA ALA A 197 -6.49 -11.95 -7.17
C ALA A 197 -6.96 -10.51 -6.86
N LEU A 198 -6.46 -9.51 -7.60
CA LEU A 198 -6.88 -8.13 -7.46
C LEU A 198 -8.35 -7.92 -7.84
N GLY A 199 -8.83 -8.60 -8.89
CA GLY A 199 -10.25 -8.54 -9.30
C GLY A 199 -11.21 -9.14 -8.29
N SER A 200 -10.75 -9.99 -7.40
CA SER A 200 -11.52 -10.61 -6.31
C SER A 200 -11.31 -9.94 -4.95
N PHE A 201 -10.51 -8.88 -4.89
CA PHE A 201 -10.17 -8.20 -3.64
C PHE A 201 -11.39 -7.45 -3.08
N LYS A 202 -11.76 -7.73 -1.84
CA LYS A 202 -12.99 -7.19 -1.23
C LYS A 202 -12.79 -5.86 -0.49
N GLY A 203 -11.58 -5.29 -0.53
CA GLY A 203 -11.26 -4.13 0.30
C GLY A 203 -11.09 -4.49 1.77
N MET A 204 -11.06 -3.47 2.61
CA MET A 204 -10.88 -3.59 4.05
C MET A 204 -12.01 -2.84 4.77
N PRO A 205 -12.52 -3.37 5.89
CA PRO A 205 -13.48 -2.64 6.72
C PRO A 205 -12.96 -1.25 7.11
N MET A 206 -13.83 -0.26 7.09
CA MET A 206 -13.55 1.14 7.44
C MET A 206 -12.40 1.79 6.62
N ARG A 207 -12.06 1.26 5.43
CA ARG A 207 -11.08 1.82 4.49
C ARG A 207 -11.70 1.94 3.12
N GLN A 208 -12.45 3.02 2.91
CA GLN A 208 -13.28 3.27 1.72
C GLN A 208 -14.23 2.11 1.41
N GLU A 209 -14.73 1.49 2.47
CA GLU A 209 -15.70 0.43 2.40
C GLU A 209 -17.04 0.97 1.90
N ILE A 210 -17.57 0.40 0.82
CA ILE A 210 -18.88 0.80 0.28
C ILE A 210 -19.95 -0.10 0.87
N VAL A 211 -20.86 0.51 1.63
CA VAL A 211 -21.99 -0.19 2.28
C VAL A 211 -23.29 0.42 1.77
N SER A 212 -24.20 -0.43 1.29
CA SER A 212 -25.52 0.00 0.81
C SER A 212 -26.58 -0.17 1.89
N PHE A 213 -27.34 0.89 2.12
CA PHE A 213 -28.47 0.91 3.05
C PHE A 213 -29.73 1.43 2.33
N GLY A 214 -30.54 0.52 1.79
CA GLY A 214 -31.73 0.91 1.03
C GLY A 214 -31.38 1.87 -0.11
N ASP A 215 -31.89 3.10 -0.03
CA ASP A 215 -31.75 4.12 -1.09
C ASP A 215 -30.46 4.94 -0.99
N PHE A 216 -29.60 4.70 -0.02
CA PHE A 216 -28.34 5.43 0.13
C PHE A 216 -27.15 4.50 0.27
N VAL A 217 -25.99 5.03 -0.10
CA VAL A 217 -24.70 4.36 -0.04
C VAL A 217 -23.78 5.11 0.92
N VAL A 218 -23.13 4.40 1.80
CA VAL A 218 -22.11 4.93 2.72
C VAL A 218 -20.74 4.52 2.22
N LEU A 219 -19.85 5.51 2.05
CA LEU A 219 -18.42 5.31 1.91
C LEU A 219 -17.80 5.42 3.31
N ASN A 220 -17.55 4.27 3.94
CA ASN A 220 -16.97 4.20 5.28
C ASN A 220 -15.44 4.20 5.22
N ASP A 221 -14.82 5.30 5.65
CA ASP A 221 -13.36 5.46 5.75
C ASP A 221 -12.94 5.92 7.16
N ALA A 222 -13.60 5.37 8.17
CA ALA A 222 -13.53 5.83 9.56
C ALA A 222 -12.36 5.21 10.36
N TYR A 223 -11.47 4.42 9.75
CA TYR A 223 -10.39 3.78 10.48
C TYR A 223 -9.35 4.78 11.02
N ASN A 224 -8.90 5.70 10.18
CA ASN A 224 -7.96 6.77 10.52
C ASN A 224 -7.98 7.84 9.43
N ALA A 225 -7.66 9.08 9.79
CA ALA A 225 -7.61 10.20 8.88
C ALA A 225 -6.28 10.97 8.98
N ASN A 226 -5.82 11.45 7.84
CA ASN A 226 -4.81 12.51 7.70
C ASN A 226 -5.19 13.37 6.50
N PRO A 227 -4.61 14.57 6.33
CA PRO A 227 -5.03 15.50 5.26
C PRO A 227 -5.02 14.86 3.87
N MET A 228 -4.01 14.05 3.55
CA MET A 228 -3.90 13.39 2.25
C MET A 228 -4.96 12.31 2.06
N SER A 229 -5.14 11.42 3.03
CA SER A 229 -6.16 10.35 2.93
C SER A 229 -7.58 10.90 2.92
N MET A 230 -7.85 11.96 3.68
CA MET A 230 -9.14 12.65 3.68
C MET A 230 -9.44 13.28 2.32
N ALA A 231 -8.47 13.96 1.72
CA ALA A 231 -8.62 14.54 0.38
C ALA A 231 -8.94 13.47 -0.67
N GLU A 232 -8.25 12.32 -0.61
CA GLU A 232 -8.52 11.20 -1.53
C GLU A 232 -9.90 10.57 -1.28
N SER A 233 -10.35 10.46 -0.03
CA SER A 233 -11.70 9.98 0.30
C SER A 233 -12.80 10.93 -0.20
N ILE A 234 -12.61 12.25 -0.08
CA ILE A 234 -13.55 13.24 -0.62
C ILE A 234 -13.60 13.17 -2.15
N LYS A 235 -12.46 13.00 -2.83
CA LYS A 235 -12.43 12.78 -4.28
C LYS A 235 -13.16 11.49 -4.67
N ALA A 236 -12.95 10.40 -3.91
CA ALA A 236 -13.64 9.14 -4.13
C ALA A 236 -15.16 9.26 -3.94
N LEU A 237 -15.63 9.97 -2.90
CA LEU A 237 -17.04 10.33 -2.72
C LEU A 237 -17.59 11.11 -3.92
N GLY A 238 -16.76 11.98 -4.51
CA GLY A 238 -17.08 12.71 -5.74
C GLY A 238 -17.35 11.81 -6.94
N GLN A 239 -16.73 10.64 -7.01
CA GLN A 239 -16.88 9.67 -8.11
C GLN A 239 -18.11 8.77 -7.99
N LEU A 240 -18.68 8.63 -6.79
CA LEU A 240 -19.89 7.83 -6.58
C LEU A 240 -21.12 8.50 -7.20
N ASP A 241 -22.03 7.69 -7.73
CA ASP A 241 -23.32 8.18 -8.19
C ASP A 241 -24.19 8.65 -7.00
N GLY A 242 -24.93 9.72 -7.19
CA GLY A 242 -25.87 10.22 -6.18
C GLY A 242 -26.29 11.65 -6.46
N LYS A 243 -27.57 11.97 -6.25
CA LYS A 243 -28.11 13.32 -6.39
C LYS A 243 -27.60 14.28 -5.31
N ARG A 244 -27.32 13.75 -4.12
CA ARG A 244 -26.81 14.48 -2.96
C ARG A 244 -25.65 13.71 -2.36
N LYS A 245 -24.53 14.40 -2.10
CA LYS A 245 -23.34 13.85 -1.45
C LYS A 245 -23.13 14.58 -0.12
N ILE A 246 -22.92 13.84 0.95
CA ILE A 246 -22.72 14.36 2.30
C ILE A 246 -21.42 13.77 2.81
N ALA A 247 -20.49 14.62 3.26
CA ALA A 247 -19.30 14.20 3.96
C ALA A 247 -19.49 14.45 5.47
N MET A 248 -19.24 13.43 6.28
CA MET A 248 -19.18 13.52 7.75
C MET A 248 -17.72 13.37 8.14
N LEU A 249 -17.10 14.46 8.57
CA LEU A 249 -15.67 14.55 8.85
C LEU A 249 -15.47 14.74 10.35
N GLY A 250 -14.54 14.00 10.91
CA GLY A 250 -14.08 14.15 12.29
C GLY A 250 -12.78 14.92 12.37
N ASP A 251 -12.32 15.17 13.60
CA ASP A 251 -11.05 15.81 13.87
C ASP A 251 -9.87 14.92 13.46
N MET A 252 -8.78 15.55 13.06
CA MET A 252 -7.51 14.89 12.77
C MET A 252 -6.51 15.23 13.87
N LEU A 253 -5.88 14.21 14.43
CA LEU A 253 -4.84 14.34 15.44
C LEU A 253 -3.44 14.22 14.79
N GLU A 254 -2.41 14.50 15.55
CA GLU A 254 -0.98 14.40 15.16
C GLU A 254 -0.57 15.31 13.98
N LEU A 255 -1.25 16.46 13.82
CA LEU A 255 -0.92 17.44 12.79
C LEU A 255 0.02 18.54 13.27
N GLY A 256 0.24 18.69 14.60
CA GLY A 256 1.01 19.78 15.17
C GLY A 256 0.38 21.15 14.89
N GLU A 257 1.19 22.09 14.42
CA GLU A 257 0.76 23.45 14.05
C GLU A 257 0.19 23.56 12.61
N PHE A 258 -0.03 22.45 11.92
CA PHE A 258 -0.54 22.40 10.54
C PHE A 258 -2.06 22.38 10.48
#